data_c91f2ed38892df0ba91e76f1b214a233
#
_entry.id   c91f2ed38892df0ba91e76f1b214a233
#
_cell.length_a   1.000
_cell.length_b   1.000
_cell.length_c   1.000
_cell.angle_alpha   90.00
_cell.angle_beta   90.00
_cell.angle_gamma   90.00
#
_symmetry.space_group_name_H-M   'P 1'
#
loop_
_entity.id
_entity.type
_entity.pdbx_description
1 polymer ?
#
loop_
_entity_poly.entity_id
_entity_poly.type
_entity_poly.pdbx_seq_one_letter_code
_entity_poly.pdbx_strand_id
1 'polypeptide(L)'
;VKILCQEQGCTFIASRENRGYNAGNNIGLRYAAEKGYEYAFVTNPDMEFPQTDYMAKLIGTMEKDPDIVVIGSDIVTPEGRHQNPLDFLSFWSEFLWPIDLLRCKLTKKTTSSSLDPTISRYCPMLSGCCIGLRIDFLKRLGFFDENVFLYCEEPILAHQVKKAGKKLYYLADTQALHRHIKSTKGNPYKRMSLLCDSRNYKNKYHSDYNAFEQSLLTASHKLRKWIMEILAKQSQKSNKRSKK
;
A
#
# COMPACT_ATOMS: atom_id res chain seq x y z
N VAL A 1 14.89 -10.48 -16.47
CA VAL A 1 13.77 -9.54 -16.64
C VAL A 1 13.91 -8.78 -17.97
N LYS A 2 15.04 -8.10 -18.28
CA LYS A 2 15.21 -7.31 -19.51
C LYS A 2 14.94 -8.13 -20.78
N ILE A 3 15.53 -9.33 -20.91
CA ILE A 3 15.32 -10.24 -22.05
C ILE A 3 13.83 -10.61 -22.16
N LEU A 4 13.21 -11.02 -21.07
CA LEU A 4 11.79 -11.37 -21.03
C LEU A 4 10.89 -10.20 -21.46
N CYS A 5 11.18 -8.98 -21.04
CA CYS A 5 10.43 -7.80 -21.47
C CYS A 5 10.55 -7.58 -22.98
N GLN A 6 11.75 -7.79 -23.57
CA GLN A 6 11.96 -7.69 -25.01
C GLN A 6 11.16 -8.74 -25.78
N GLU A 7 11.17 -10.00 -25.31
CA GLU A 7 10.40 -11.10 -25.91
C GLU A 7 8.89 -10.87 -25.86
N GLN A 8 8.41 -10.21 -24.82
CA GLN A 8 6.97 -9.91 -24.62
C GLN A 8 6.55 -8.52 -25.16
N GLY A 9 7.43 -7.79 -25.84
CA GLY A 9 7.15 -6.46 -26.36
C GLY A 9 6.95 -5.40 -25.29
N CYS A 10 7.44 -5.62 -24.06
CA CYS A 10 7.31 -4.70 -22.94
C CYS A 10 8.50 -3.74 -22.85
N THR A 11 8.25 -2.50 -22.43
CA THR A 11 9.32 -1.54 -22.16
C THR A 11 9.99 -1.86 -20.81
N PHE A 12 11.30 -2.07 -20.82
CA PHE A 12 12.10 -2.24 -19.62
C PHE A 12 12.81 -0.94 -19.25
N ILE A 13 12.52 -0.39 -18.08
CA ILE A 13 13.18 0.80 -17.53
C ILE A 13 13.94 0.41 -16.28
N ALA A 14 15.28 0.55 -16.31
CA ALA A 14 16.14 0.27 -15.18
C ALA A 14 16.32 1.48 -14.29
N SER A 15 16.12 1.32 -12.99
CA SER A 15 16.57 2.31 -11.99
C SER A 15 17.99 1.98 -11.52
N ARG A 16 18.82 2.99 -11.33
CA ARG A 16 20.18 2.82 -10.78
C ARG A 16 20.18 2.57 -9.27
N GLU A 17 19.14 3.07 -8.59
CA GLU A 17 19.03 3.06 -7.14
C GLU A 17 17.64 2.58 -6.71
N ASN A 18 17.59 1.88 -5.57
CA ASN A 18 16.32 1.57 -4.91
C ASN A 18 15.94 2.72 -3.96
N ARG A 19 15.07 3.60 -4.43
CA ARG A 19 14.55 4.76 -3.68
C ARG A 19 13.19 4.49 -3.01
N GLY A 20 12.73 3.25 -3.02
CA GLY A 20 11.46 2.83 -2.42
C GLY A 20 10.35 2.58 -3.42
N TYR A 21 9.19 2.16 -2.90
CA TYR A 21 8.06 1.70 -3.70
C TYR A 21 7.50 2.81 -4.60
N ASN A 22 7.19 3.97 -4.02
CA ASN A 22 6.60 5.09 -4.75
C ASN A 22 7.55 5.64 -5.83
N ALA A 23 8.83 5.80 -5.49
CA ALA A 23 9.82 6.29 -6.44
C ALA A 23 10.01 5.33 -7.62
N GLY A 24 9.99 4.01 -7.36
CA GLY A 24 10.03 3.00 -8.41
C GLY A 24 8.82 3.07 -9.34
N ASN A 25 7.61 3.14 -8.80
CA ASN A 25 6.38 3.26 -9.57
C ASN A 25 6.31 4.58 -10.35
N ASN A 26 6.79 5.67 -9.78
CA ASN A 26 6.81 6.98 -10.44
C ASN A 26 7.64 7.00 -11.73
N ILE A 27 8.67 6.17 -11.85
CA ILE A 27 9.43 6.03 -13.10
C ILE A 27 8.49 5.56 -14.23
N GLY A 28 7.74 4.50 -13.99
CA GLY A 28 6.77 3.97 -14.95
C GLY A 28 5.59 4.93 -15.20
N LEU A 29 5.06 5.57 -14.15
CA LEU A 29 3.96 6.52 -14.24
C LEU A 29 4.34 7.79 -15.04
N ARG A 30 5.54 8.32 -14.85
CA ARG A 30 6.06 9.45 -15.65
C ARG A 30 6.25 9.05 -17.11
N TYR A 31 6.80 7.87 -17.36
CA TYR A 31 6.90 7.34 -18.73
C TYR A 31 5.52 7.22 -19.39
N ALA A 32 4.53 6.66 -18.68
CA ALA A 32 3.16 6.58 -19.19
C ALA A 32 2.57 7.97 -19.51
N ALA A 33 2.81 8.95 -18.62
CA ALA A 33 2.39 10.33 -18.82
C ALA A 33 3.06 11.01 -20.02
N GLU A 34 4.36 10.76 -20.24
CA GLU A 34 5.12 11.26 -21.41
C GLU A 34 4.66 10.64 -22.73
N LYS A 35 4.19 9.39 -22.68
CA LYS A 35 3.60 8.69 -23.84
C LYS A 35 2.16 9.08 -24.14
N GLY A 36 1.53 9.91 -23.30
CA GLY A 36 0.18 10.39 -23.50
C GLY A 36 -0.90 9.39 -23.11
N TYR A 37 -0.60 8.36 -22.31
CA TYR A 37 -1.64 7.48 -21.80
C TYR A 37 -2.57 8.22 -20.84
N GLU A 38 -3.85 7.88 -20.89
CA GLU A 38 -4.89 8.46 -20.01
C GLU A 38 -4.98 7.74 -18.67
N TYR A 39 -4.74 6.42 -18.68
CA TYR A 39 -4.79 5.54 -17.53
C TYR A 39 -3.48 4.78 -17.37
N ALA A 40 -3.14 4.47 -16.12
CA ALA A 40 -2.07 3.55 -15.78
C ALA A 40 -2.51 2.58 -14.69
N PHE A 41 -1.99 1.36 -14.73
CA PHE A 41 -2.17 0.39 -13.67
C PHE A 41 -0.83 0.11 -13.00
N VAL A 42 -0.77 0.33 -11.69
CA VAL A 42 0.34 -0.10 -10.85
C VAL A 42 -0.02 -1.46 -10.29
N THR A 43 0.83 -2.45 -10.50
CA THR A 43 0.61 -3.82 -10.04
C THR A 43 1.89 -4.45 -9.52
N ASN A 44 1.78 -5.24 -8.47
CA ASN A 44 2.87 -6.07 -7.98
C ASN A 44 3.13 -7.24 -8.97
N PRO A 45 4.37 -7.76 -9.03
CA PRO A 45 4.71 -8.85 -9.96
C PRO A 45 4.11 -10.22 -9.57
N ASP A 46 3.53 -10.35 -8.39
CA ASP A 46 2.88 -11.55 -7.86
C ASP A 46 1.34 -11.51 -7.96
N MET A 47 0.83 -10.65 -8.85
CA MET A 47 -0.59 -10.55 -9.17
C MET A 47 -0.95 -11.39 -10.41
N GLU A 48 -2.14 -12.01 -10.39
CA GLU A 48 -2.75 -12.71 -11.52
C GLU A 48 -4.13 -12.12 -11.81
N PHE A 49 -4.47 -12.06 -13.09
CA PHE A 49 -5.72 -11.49 -13.61
C PHE A 49 -6.52 -12.56 -14.37
N PRO A 50 -7.41 -13.31 -13.69
CA PRO A 50 -8.17 -14.38 -14.33
C PRO A 50 -9.15 -13.90 -15.41
N GLN A 51 -9.64 -12.66 -15.28
CA GLN A 51 -10.62 -12.07 -16.18
C GLN A 51 -9.93 -11.35 -17.34
N THR A 52 -10.25 -11.69 -18.57
CA THR A 52 -9.68 -11.06 -19.78
C THR A 52 -10.13 -9.63 -19.97
N ASP A 53 -11.30 -9.25 -19.43
CA ASP A 53 -11.91 -7.92 -19.48
C ASP A 53 -11.57 -7.05 -18.26
N TYR A 54 -10.65 -7.49 -17.39
CA TYR A 54 -10.28 -6.85 -16.14
C TYR A 54 -10.02 -5.33 -16.29
N MET A 55 -9.07 -4.97 -17.16
CA MET A 55 -8.70 -3.56 -17.36
C MET A 55 -9.85 -2.77 -17.99
N ALA A 56 -10.57 -3.36 -18.95
CA ALA A 56 -11.69 -2.70 -19.63
C ALA A 56 -12.83 -2.35 -18.66
N LYS A 57 -13.16 -3.22 -17.72
CA LYS A 57 -14.18 -2.96 -16.68
C LYS A 57 -13.77 -1.81 -15.75
N LEU A 58 -12.52 -1.80 -15.30
CA LEU A 58 -12.00 -0.75 -14.42
C LEU A 58 -12.00 0.61 -15.14
N ILE A 59 -11.47 0.68 -16.37
CA ILE A 59 -11.45 1.90 -17.17
C ILE A 59 -12.89 2.36 -17.46
N GLY A 60 -13.77 1.48 -17.95
CA GLY A 60 -15.15 1.83 -18.24
C GLY A 60 -15.95 2.31 -17.02
N THR A 61 -15.54 1.91 -15.80
CA THR A 61 -16.11 2.45 -14.56
C THR A 61 -15.58 3.86 -14.28
N MET A 62 -14.28 4.10 -14.49
CA MET A 62 -13.69 5.44 -14.33
C MET A 62 -14.25 6.44 -15.36
N GLU A 63 -14.56 6.00 -16.57
CA GLU A 63 -15.12 6.86 -17.62
C GLU A 63 -16.54 7.35 -17.30
N LYS A 64 -17.32 6.55 -16.57
CA LYS A 64 -18.68 6.93 -16.14
C LYS A 64 -18.71 8.01 -15.05
N ASP A 65 -17.64 8.13 -14.27
CA ASP A 65 -17.51 9.17 -13.22
C ASP A 65 -16.10 9.78 -13.26
N PRO A 66 -15.95 11.02 -13.75
CA PRO A 66 -14.66 11.70 -13.84
C PRO A 66 -14.06 12.07 -12.47
N ASP A 67 -14.81 11.92 -11.39
CA ASP A 67 -14.29 12.10 -10.03
C ASP A 67 -13.55 10.86 -9.51
N ILE A 68 -13.76 9.70 -10.12
CA ILE A 68 -12.98 8.50 -9.83
C ILE A 68 -11.60 8.66 -10.47
N VAL A 69 -10.58 8.88 -9.63
CA VAL A 69 -9.18 9.05 -10.07
C VAL A 69 -8.29 7.88 -9.68
N VAL A 70 -8.76 7.05 -8.73
CA VAL A 70 -8.13 5.79 -8.32
C VAL A 70 -9.21 4.72 -8.26
N ILE A 71 -8.93 3.56 -8.86
CA ILE A 71 -9.84 2.42 -8.86
C ILE A 71 -9.10 1.14 -8.49
N GLY A 72 -9.76 0.27 -7.75
CA GLY A 72 -9.27 -1.06 -7.43
C GLY A 72 -10.36 -2.11 -7.52
N SER A 73 -9.95 -3.36 -7.64
CA SER A 73 -10.81 -4.53 -7.72
C SER A 73 -10.83 -5.30 -6.41
N ASP A 74 -11.63 -6.36 -6.37
CA ASP A 74 -11.50 -7.40 -5.35
C ASP A 74 -10.16 -8.13 -5.53
N ILE A 75 -9.29 -7.99 -4.54
CA ILE A 75 -7.99 -8.67 -4.51
C ILE A 75 -8.07 -9.79 -3.50
N VAL A 76 -7.92 -11.03 -3.99
CA VAL A 76 -8.08 -12.23 -3.16
C VAL A 76 -6.76 -12.98 -3.04
N THR A 77 -6.44 -13.46 -1.84
CA THR A 77 -5.30 -14.36 -1.64
C THR A 77 -5.68 -15.81 -2.01
N PRO A 78 -4.70 -16.71 -2.22
CA PRO A 78 -4.99 -18.14 -2.46
C PRO A 78 -5.84 -18.80 -1.36
N GLU A 79 -5.81 -18.25 -0.14
CA GLU A 79 -6.62 -18.72 0.99
C GLU A 79 -8.03 -18.11 1.03
N GLY A 80 -8.43 -17.36 0.01
CA GLY A 80 -9.75 -16.74 -0.10
C GLY A 80 -9.93 -15.49 0.77
N ARG A 81 -8.85 -14.82 1.18
CA ARG A 81 -8.96 -13.57 1.96
C ARG A 81 -8.98 -12.35 1.04
N HIS A 82 -9.99 -11.50 1.21
CA HIS A 82 -10.10 -10.23 0.53
C HIS A 82 -9.11 -9.20 1.10
N GLN A 83 -8.44 -8.44 0.22
CA GLN A 83 -7.49 -7.40 0.56
C GLN A 83 -7.99 -5.99 0.22
N ASN A 84 -9.18 -5.90 -0.40
CA ASN A 84 -9.91 -4.67 -0.71
C ASN A 84 -11.38 -4.85 -0.33
N PRO A 85 -12.12 -3.77 -0.08
CA PRO A 85 -11.64 -2.40 0.15
C PRO A 85 -10.98 -2.24 1.52
N LEU A 86 -10.18 -1.19 1.71
CA LEU A 86 -9.47 -0.90 2.96
C LEU A 86 -10.10 0.29 3.70
N ASP A 87 -9.97 0.26 5.05
CA ASP A 87 -10.30 1.38 5.93
C ASP A 87 -9.04 2.06 6.47
N PHE A 88 -9.15 3.34 6.85
CA PHE A 88 -8.12 4.00 7.62
C PHE A 88 -8.02 3.42 9.03
N LEU A 89 -6.79 3.31 9.52
CA LEU A 89 -6.59 3.05 10.94
C LEU A 89 -7.06 4.25 11.75
N SER A 90 -7.85 4.00 12.80
CA SER A 90 -8.22 5.06 13.74
C SER A 90 -7.00 5.49 14.57
N PHE A 91 -7.04 6.73 15.10
CA PHE A 91 -6.03 7.21 16.04
C PHE A 91 -5.78 6.21 17.18
N TRP A 92 -6.84 5.71 17.80
CA TRP A 92 -6.73 4.76 18.92
C TRP A 92 -6.12 3.42 18.53
N SER A 93 -6.45 2.87 17.35
CA SER A 93 -5.81 1.64 16.85
C SER A 93 -4.33 1.83 16.58
N GLU A 94 -3.93 3.01 16.09
CA GLU A 94 -2.52 3.31 15.84
C GLU A 94 -1.76 3.57 17.15
N PHE A 95 -2.37 4.27 18.11
CA PHE A 95 -1.78 4.62 19.39
C PHE A 95 -1.68 3.41 20.33
N LEU A 96 -2.74 2.60 20.43
CA LEU A 96 -2.85 1.44 21.31
C LEU A 96 -2.36 0.13 20.65
N TRP A 97 -1.42 0.22 19.73
CA TRP A 97 -0.84 -0.94 19.03
C TRP A 97 -0.40 -2.10 19.96
N PRO A 98 0.04 -1.91 21.23
CA PRO A 98 0.38 -3.02 22.11
C PRO A 98 -0.86 -3.88 22.45
N ILE A 99 -2.02 -3.25 22.61
CA ILE A 99 -3.29 -3.93 22.89
C ILE A 99 -3.72 -4.71 21.65
N ASP A 100 -3.62 -4.13 20.46
CA ASP A 100 -3.94 -4.81 19.20
C ASP A 100 -3.01 -6.01 18.97
N LEU A 101 -1.71 -5.89 19.26
CA LEU A 101 -0.79 -7.03 19.19
C LEU A 101 -1.18 -8.17 20.15
N LEU A 102 -1.57 -7.84 21.39
CA LEU A 102 -2.02 -8.82 22.36
C LEU A 102 -3.32 -9.47 21.89
N ARG A 103 -4.28 -8.68 21.44
CA ARG A 103 -5.55 -9.15 20.89
C ARG A 103 -5.35 -10.08 19.70
N CYS A 104 -4.53 -9.71 18.73
CA CYS A 104 -4.21 -10.54 17.56
C CYS A 104 -3.58 -11.88 17.97
N LYS A 105 -2.67 -11.89 18.97
CA LYS A 105 -2.08 -13.12 19.49
C LYS A 105 -3.11 -14.03 20.15
N LEU A 106 -4.07 -13.48 20.92
CA LEU A 106 -5.09 -14.23 21.62
C LEU A 106 -6.20 -14.75 20.69
N THR A 107 -6.63 -13.92 19.73
CA THR A 107 -7.78 -14.25 18.88
C THR A 107 -7.40 -14.91 17.55
N LYS A 108 -6.12 -14.90 17.17
CA LYS A 108 -5.61 -15.30 15.84
C LYS A 108 -6.32 -14.60 14.67
N LYS A 109 -7.10 -13.55 14.95
CA LYS A 109 -7.77 -12.74 13.93
C LYS A 109 -6.86 -11.59 13.51
N THR A 110 -6.61 -11.48 12.23
CA THR A 110 -6.05 -10.26 11.62
C THR A 110 -7.15 -9.22 11.50
N THR A 111 -6.82 -7.96 11.71
CA THR A 111 -7.75 -6.84 11.47
C THR A 111 -8.09 -6.83 9.99
N SER A 112 -9.29 -7.28 9.62
CA SER A 112 -9.84 -7.11 8.27
C SER A 112 -10.59 -5.78 8.20
N SER A 113 -10.71 -5.23 6.99
CA SER A 113 -11.61 -4.10 6.74
C SER A 113 -13.02 -4.43 7.24
N SER A 114 -13.73 -3.42 7.73
CA SER A 114 -15.14 -3.54 8.11
C SER A 114 -16.06 -3.50 6.88
N LEU A 115 -15.52 -3.15 5.72
CA LEU A 115 -16.26 -2.99 4.48
C LEU A 115 -16.53 -4.34 3.81
N ASP A 116 -17.77 -4.52 3.35
CA ASP A 116 -18.19 -5.72 2.62
C ASP A 116 -17.51 -5.77 1.24
N PRO A 117 -16.70 -6.80 0.95
CA PRO A 117 -15.99 -6.95 -0.31
C PRO A 117 -16.89 -7.37 -1.48
N THR A 118 -18.15 -7.71 -1.25
CA THR A 118 -19.08 -8.11 -2.32
C THR A 118 -19.80 -6.94 -2.98
N ILE A 119 -19.62 -5.71 -2.47
CA ILE A 119 -20.37 -4.53 -2.90
C ILE A 119 -19.43 -3.48 -3.47
N SER A 120 -19.61 -3.14 -4.77
CA SER A 120 -18.92 -2.02 -5.44
C SER A 120 -19.31 -0.68 -4.81
N ARG A 121 -18.32 0.18 -4.50
CA ARG A 121 -18.57 1.44 -3.79
C ARG A 121 -17.43 2.44 -3.89
N TYR A 122 -17.72 3.69 -3.61
CA TYR A 122 -16.67 4.60 -3.16
C TYR A 122 -16.10 4.11 -1.84
N CYS A 123 -14.78 4.12 -1.71
CA CYS A 123 -14.11 3.60 -0.52
C CYS A 123 -13.04 4.58 -0.02
N PRO A 124 -12.71 4.52 1.26
CA PRO A 124 -11.71 5.43 1.82
C PRO A 124 -10.30 5.12 1.34
N MET A 125 -9.98 3.85 1.05
CA MET A 125 -8.63 3.44 0.68
C MET A 125 -8.64 2.12 -0.10
N LEU A 126 -7.63 1.93 -0.94
CA LEU A 126 -7.40 0.74 -1.75
C LEU A 126 -5.98 0.23 -1.57
N SER A 127 -5.78 -1.07 -1.71
CA SER A 127 -4.47 -1.72 -1.64
C SER A 127 -3.60 -1.34 -2.84
N GLY A 128 -2.36 -0.91 -2.57
CA GLY A 128 -1.39 -0.53 -3.58
C GLY A 128 -0.85 -1.69 -4.43
N CYS A 129 -1.15 -2.95 -4.08
CA CYS A 129 -0.64 -4.08 -4.86
C CYS A 129 -1.27 -4.21 -6.25
N CYS A 130 -2.46 -3.64 -6.49
CA CYS A 130 -3.04 -3.47 -7.82
C CYS A 130 -4.06 -2.32 -7.81
N ILE A 131 -3.74 -1.20 -8.48
CA ILE A 131 -4.61 -0.03 -8.61
C ILE A 131 -4.56 0.57 -10.01
N GLY A 132 -5.72 0.99 -10.51
CA GLY A 132 -5.87 1.80 -11.71
C GLY A 132 -5.89 3.29 -11.35
N LEU A 133 -5.27 4.10 -12.17
CA LEU A 133 -4.97 5.51 -11.90
C LEU A 133 -5.26 6.37 -13.13
N ARG A 134 -5.86 7.53 -12.92
CA ARG A 134 -6.03 8.55 -13.95
C ARG A 134 -4.76 9.40 -14.03
N ILE A 135 -4.08 9.39 -15.17
CA ILE A 135 -2.75 10.03 -15.34
C ILE A 135 -2.83 11.54 -15.17
N ASP A 136 -3.85 12.19 -15.68
CA ASP A 136 -4.01 13.64 -15.54
C ASP A 136 -4.14 14.09 -14.08
N PHE A 137 -4.80 13.27 -13.25
CA PHE A 137 -4.84 13.52 -11.82
C PHE A 137 -3.45 13.38 -11.20
N LEU A 138 -2.71 12.33 -11.55
CA LEU A 138 -1.35 12.12 -11.04
C LEU A 138 -0.39 13.25 -11.44
N LYS A 139 -0.48 13.77 -12.66
CA LYS A 139 0.31 14.93 -13.09
C LYS A 139 0.06 16.14 -12.18
N ARG A 140 -1.20 16.45 -11.87
CA ARG A 140 -1.56 17.56 -10.97
C ARG A 140 -1.10 17.33 -9.54
N LEU A 141 -1.06 16.08 -9.11
CA LEU A 141 -0.60 15.67 -7.77
C LEU A 141 0.93 15.71 -7.64
N GLY A 142 1.67 15.68 -8.75
CA GLY A 142 3.13 15.50 -8.77
C GLY A 142 3.58 14.05 -8.68
N PHE A 143 2.65 13.10 -8.99
CA PHE A 143 2.78 11.66 -8.85
C PHE A 143 2.71 11.18 -7.40
N PHE A 144 3.16 9.96 -7.12
CA PHE A 144 3.18 9.43 -5.75
C PHE A 144 4.21 10.15 -4.89
N ASP A 145 3.92 10.32 -3.62
CA ASP A 145 4.82 10.94 -2.65
C ASP A 145 6.04 10.05 -2.39
N GLU A 146 7.24 10.53 -2.77
CA GLU A 146 8.51 9.79 -2.67
C GLU A 146 9.20 9.96 -1.29
N ASN A 147 8.58 10.65 -0.33
CA ASN A 147 9.18 10.86 0.99
C ASN A 147 9.04 9.65 1.93
N VAL A 148 8.32 8.62 1.51
CA VAL A 148 8.28 7.31 2.19
C VAL A 148 8.97 6.27 1.33
N PHE A 149 9.88 5.49 1.96
CA PHE A 149 10.57 4.42 1.25
C PHE A 149 9.67 3.21 1.01
N LEU A 150 8.90 2.84 2.03
CA LEU A 150 8.00 1.69 2.03
C LEU A 150 6.97 1.86 3.15
N TYR A 151 5.74 1.37 2.93
CA TYR A 151 4.57 1.48 3.80
C TYR A 151 3.91 2.86 3.79
N CYS A 152 2.64 2.88 4.05
CA CYS A 152 1.75 4.05 4.05
C CYS A 152 1.53 4.70 2.67
N GLU A 153 1.88 4.04 1.59
CA GLU A 153 1.59 4.50 0.23
C GLU A 153 0.10 4.72 0.03
N GLU A 154 -0.71 3.73 0.44
CA GLU A 154 -2.17 3.75 0.28
C GLU A 154 -2.84 4.87 1.09
N PRO A 155 -2.60 5.04 2.40
CA PRO A 155 -3.22 6.12 3.16
C PRO A 155 -2.73 7.51 2.76
N ILE A 156 -1.50 7.65 2.25
CA ILE A 156 -0.99 8.91 1.70
C ILE A 156 -1.77 9.28 0.43
N LEU A 157 -1.84 8.36 -0.54
CA LEU A 157 -2.57 8.56 -1.78
C LEU A 157 -4.06 8.85 -1.50
N ALA A 158 -4.67 8.07 -0.63
CA ALA A 158 -6.08 8.24 -0.25
C ALA A 158 -6.36 9.63 0.35
N HIS A 159 -5.48 10.12 1.23
CA HIS A 159 -5.59 11.47 1.78
C HIS A 159 -5.42 12.54 0.70
N GLN A 160 -4.47 12.38 -0.22
CA GLN A 160 -4.26 13.29 -1.33
C GLN A 160 -5.47 13.34 -2.28
N VAL A 161 -6.09 12.19 -2.60
CA VAL A 161 -7.32 12.11 -3.39
C VAL A 161 -8.46 12.84 -2.68
N LYS A 162 -8.68 12.58 -1.39
CA LYS A 162 -9.68 13.26 -0.56
C LYS A 162 -9.48 14.77 -0.56
N LYS A 163 -8.26 15.23 -0.34
CA LYS A 163 -7.91 16.66 -0.31
C LYS A 163 -8.14 17.36 -1.65
N ALA A 164 -8.00 16.63 -2.76
CA ALA A 164 -8.30 17.12 -4.09
C ALA A 164 -9.80 17.10 -4.45
N GLY A 165 -10.69 16.69 -3.52
CA GLY A 165 -12.12 16.53 -3.76
C GLY A 165 -12.46 15.43 -4.76
N LYS A 166 -11.55 14.47 -4.94
CA LYS A 166 -11.70 13.32 -5.83
C LYS A 166 -12.00 12.04 -5.06
N LYS A 167 -12.22 10.92 -5.78
CA LYS A 167 -12.76 9.69 -5.21
C LYS A 167 -11.91 8.48 -5.56
N LEU A 168 -11.88 7.52 -4.61
CA LEU A 168 -11.43 6.15 -4.84
C LEU A 168 -12.67 5.27 -5.00
N TYR A 169 -12.62 4.32 -5.92
CA TYR A 169 -13.72 3.40 -6.18
C TYR A 169 -13.26 1.95 -6.14
N TYR A 170 -14.02 1.13 -5.44
CA TYR A 170 -13.85 -0.31 -5.36
C TYR A 170 -14.87 -1.00 -6.26
N LEU A 171 -14.41 -1.84 -7.20
CA LEU A 171 -15.23 -2.61 -8.12
C LEU A 171 -15.22 -4.10 -7.71
N ALA A 172 -16.33 -4.58 -7.14
CA ALA A 172 -16.43 -5.91 -6.54
C ALA A 172 -16.55 -7.05 -7.56
N ASP A 173 -17.12 -6.80 -8.75
CA ASP A 173 -17.33 -7.81 -9.77
C ASP A 173 -16.11 -8.09 -10.66
N THR A 174 -15.00 -7.48 -10.30
CA THR A 174 -13.71 -7.63 -10.99
C THR A 174 -12.67 -8.10 -9.98
N GLN A 175 -12.04 -9.24 -10.25
CA GLN A 175 -11.16 -9.91 -9.28
C GLN A 175 -9.74 -10.06 -9.79
N ALA A 176 -8.76 -9.87 -8.89
CA ALA A 176 -7.36 -10.21 -9.07
C ALA A 176 -6.89 -11.15 -7.97
N LEU A 177 -5.99 -12.07 -8.29
CA LEU A 177 -5.40 -13.01 -7.33
C LEU A 177 -3.99 -12.55 -6.94
N HIS A 178 -3.76 -12.38 -5.64
CA HIS A 178 -2.47 -11.98 -5.08
C HIS A 178 -1.76 -13.19 -4.46
N ARG A 179 -0.79 -13.76 -5.18
CA ARG A 179 0.01 -14.90 -4.71
C ARG A 179 1.19 -14.46 -3.84
N HIS A 180 0.90 -13.68 -2.82
CA HIS A 180 1.94 -13.14 -1.96
C HIS A 180 2.79 -14.22 -1.30
N ILE A 181 4.07 -14.30 -1.66
CA ILE A 181 5.06 -15.15 -1.02
C ILE A 181 5.67 -14.37 0.14
N LYS A 182 5.31 -14.74 1.37
CA LYS A 182 5.88 -14.12 2.57
C LYS A 182 7.40 -14.25 2.54
N SER A 183 8.08 -13.13 2.39
CA SER A 183 9.53 -13.11 2.54
C SER A 183 9.91 -13.40 3.98
N THR A 184 10.56 -14.53 4.20
CA THR A 184 11.19 -14.86 5.50
C THR A 184 12.54 -14.15 5.67
N LYS A 185 13.03 -13.51 4.59
CA LYS A 185 14.29 -12.78 4.57
C LYS A 185 14.11 -11.36 5.10
N GLY A 186 15.00 -10.93 5.97
CA GLY A 186 15.09 -9.56 6.43
C GLY A 186 14.98 -9.40 7.96
N ASN A 187 15.45 -8.26 8.43
CA ASN A 187 15.45 -7.92 9.86
C ASN A 187 14.07 -7.35 10.25
N PRO A 188 13.29 -7.99 11.14
CA PRO A 188 11.99 -7.48 11.59
C PRO A 188 12.05 -6.08 12.18
N TYR A 189 13.14 -5.74 12.88
CA TYR A 189 13.35 -4.40 13.42
C TYR A 189 13.45 -3.35 12.30
N LYS A 190 14.22 -3.64 11.23
CA LYS A 190 14.36 -2.72 10.10
C LYS A 190 13.00 -2.44 9.43
N ARG A 191 12.19 -3.48 9.22
CA ARG A 191 10.83 -3.33 8.67
C ARG A 191 9.93 -2.50 9.58
N MET A 192 9.98 -2.75 10.89
CA MET A 192 9.19 -1.98 11.85
C MET A 192 9.65 -0.53 11.95
N SER A 193 10.97 -0.28 11.88
CA SER A 193 11.50 1.08 11.85
C SER A 193 10.97 1.85 10.64
N LEU A 194 11.04 1.26 9.44
CA LEU A 194 10.50 1.86 8.22
C LEU A 194 8.99 2.15 8.36
N LEU A 195 8.21 1.21 8.87
CA LEU A 195 6.78 1.40 9.10
C LEU A 195 6.49 2.58 10.04
N CYS A 196 7.23 2.68 11.17
CA CYS A 196 7.05 3.78 12.11
C CYS A 196 7.44 5.14 11.50
N ASP A 197 8.52 5.17 10.72
CA ASP A 197 8.98 6.40 10.05
C ASP A 197 7.95 6.86 8.99
N SER A 198 7.46 5.94 8.17
CA SER A 198 6.41 6.22 7.18
C SER A 198 5.08 6.66 7.83
N ARG A 199 4.70 6.04 8.96
CA ARG A 199 3.51 6.48 9.72
C ARG A 199 3.69 7.88 10.30
N ASN A 200 4.86 8.21 10.86
CA ASN A 200 5.12 9.54 11.36
C ASN A 200 5.04 10.59 10.25
N TYR A 201 5.60 10.29 9.07
CA TYR A 201 5.48 11.16 7.90
C TYR A 201 4.01 11.33 7.48
N LYS A 202 3.28 10.21 7.29
CA LYS A 202 1.85 10.21 6.96
C LYS A 202 1.04 11.01 7.96
N ASN A 203 1.25 10.79 9.27
CA ASN A 203 0.52 11.48 10.32
C ASN A 203 0.78 13.00 10.35
N LYS A 204 1.99 13.41 9.97
CA LYS A 204 2.37 14.82 9.96
C LYS A 204 1.84 15.57 8.73
N TYR A 205 1.85 14.96 7.56
CA TYR A 205 1.60 15.64 6.29
C TYR A 205 0.32 15.20 5.58
N HIS A 206 -0.18 14.01 5.90
CA HIS A 206 -1.30 13.35 5.22
C HIS A 206 -2.32 12.78 6.20
N SER A 207 -2.68 13.56 7.22
CA SER A 207 -3.76 13.24 8.15
C SER A 207 -4.45 14.51 8.62
N ASP A 208 -5.64 14.34 9.20
CA ASP A 208 -6.41 15.42 9.83
C ASP A 208 -6.07 15.54 11.34
N TYR A 209 -5.00 14.89 11.84
CA TYR A 209 -4.59 14.91 13.24
C TYR A 209 -4.03 16.27 13.64
N ASN A 210 -4.45 16.76 14.82
CA ASN A 210 -3.88 17.96 15.42
C ASN A 210 -2.45 17.71 15.98
N ALA A 211 -1.76 18.78 16.37
CA ALA A 211 -0.37 18.71 16.84
C ALA A 211 -0.18 17.82 18.08
N PHE A 212 -1.18 17.78 18.98
CA PHE A 212 -1.14 16.95 20.18
C PHE A 212 -1.26 15.45 19.81
N GLU A 213 -2.21 15.09 18.97
CA GLU A 213 -2.38 13.72 18.46
C GLU A 213 -1.12 13.24 17.71
N GLN A 214 -0.56 14.09 16.84
CA GLN A 214 0.69 13.79 16.12
C GLN A 214 1.86 13.52 17.09
N SER A 215 1.96 14.31 18.17
CA SER A 215 2.99 14.15 19.20
C SER A 215 2.84 12.84 19.96
N LEU A 216 1.61 12.47 20.34
CA LEU A 216 1.32 11.20 21.00
C LEU A 216 1.65 10.00 20.11
N LEU A 217 1.25 10.02 18.84
CA LEU A 217 1.56 8.96 17.88
C LEU A 217 3.07 8.84 17.65
N THR A 218 3.78 9.97 17.54
CA THR A 218 5.23 9.98 17.39
C THR A 218 5.93 9.35 18.60
N ALA A 219 5.48 9.68 19.82
CA ALA A 219 6.01 9.07 21.05
C ALA A 219 5.72 7.56 21.11
N SER A 220 4.51 7.14 20.75
CA SER A 220 4.12 5.73 20.65
C SER A 220 4.98 4.96 19.64
N HIS A 221 5.24 5.52 18.47
CA HIS A 221 6.11 4.91 17.46
C HIS A 221 7.58 4.84 17.91
N LYS A 222 8.09 5.84 18.61
CA LYS A 222 9.44 5.78 19.21
C LYS A 222 9.55 4.64 20.21
N LEU A 223 8.55 4.49 21.09
CA LEU A 223 8.48 3.39 22.05
C LEU A 223 8.44 2.04 21.31
N ARG A 224 7.64 1.91 20.28
CA ARG A 224 7.56 0.69 19.46
C ARG A 224 8.91 0.33 18.83
N LYS A 225 9.62 1.30 18.24
CA LYS A 225 10.96 1.10 17.66
C LYS A 225 11.94 0.61 18.73
N TRP A 226 11.96 1.23 19.91
CA TRP A 226 12.82 0.88 21.02
C TRP A 226 12.57 -0.56 21.53
N ILE A 227 11.31 -0.94 21.73
CA ILE A 227 10.94 -2.32 22.13
C ILE A 227 11.42 -3.33 21.07
N MET A 228 11.17 -3.07 19.81
CA MET A 228 11.58 -3.98 18.73
C MET A 228 13.10 -4.09 18.60
N GLU A 229 13.84 -3.04 18.88
CA GLU A 229 15.31 -3.06 18.91
C GLU A 229 15.85 -3.97 20.02
N ILE A 230 15.28 -3.88 21.23
CA ILE A 230 15.62 -4.76 22.36
C ILE A 230 15.37 -6.22 22.00
N LEU A 231 14.18 -6.52 21.47
CA LEU A 231 13.82 -7.89 21.08
C LEU A 231 14.74 -8.44 19.97
N ALA A 232 15.11 -7.63 19.01
CA ALA A 232 16.05 -8.02 17.96
C ALA A 232 17.45 -8.34 18.52
N LYS A 233 17.96 -7.53 19.45
CA LYS A 233 19.25 -7.78 20.13
C LYS A 233 19.22 -9.07 20.96
N GLN A 234 18.13 -9.35 21.65
CA GLN A 234 17.97 -10.58 22.44
C GLN A 234 17.94 -11.83 21.54
N SER A 235 17.20 -11.80 20.44
CA SER A 235 17.13 -12.90 19.47
C SER A 235 18.50 -13.24 18.87
N GLN A 236 19.31 -12.21 18.54
CA GLN A 236 20.66 -12.41 18.03
C GLN A 236 21.60 -13.06 19.06
N LYS A 237 21.47 -12.70 20.36
CA LYS A 237 22.26 -13.30 21.46
C LYS A 237 21.89 -14.77 21.68
N SER A 238 20.59 -15.10 21.61
CA SER A 238 20.10 -16.48 21.75
C SER A 238 20.62 -17.37 20.63
N ASN A 239 20.53 -16.91 19.37
CA ASN A 239 21.03 -17.66 18.20
C ASN A 239 22.57 -17.86 18.22
N LYS A 240 23.34 -16.96 18.84
CA LYS A 240 24.79 -17.15 19.02
C LYS A 240 25.12 -18.18 20.11
N ARG A 241 24.24 -18.32 21.12
CA ARG A 241 24.46 -19.31 22.22
C ARG A 241 24.06 -20.73 21.78
N SER A 242 23.08 -20.88 20.88
CA SER A 242 22.68 -22.20 20.37
C SER A 242 23.59 -22.76 19.27
N LYS A 243 24.56 -21.97 18.78
CA LYS A 243 25.56 -22.39 17.77
C LYS A 243 26.94 -22.65 18.38
N LYS A 244 27.08 -22.50 19.69
CA LYS A 244 28.23 -22.94 20.49
C LYS A 244 27.88 -24.20 21.29
#